data_d85caa2236a00a8940a788b8c97376be
#
_entry.id   d85caa2236a00a8940a788b8c97376be
#
_cell.length_a   1.000
_cell.length_b   1.000
_cell.length_c   1.000
_cell.angle_alpha   90.00
_cell.angle_beta   90.00
_cell.angle_gamma   90.00
#
_symmetry.space_group_name_H-M   'P 1'
#
loop_
_entity.id
_entity.type
_entity.pdbx_description
1 polymer ?
#
loop_
_entity_poly.entity_id
_entity_poly.type
_entity_poly.pdbx_seq_one_letter_code
_entity_poly.pdbx_strand_id
1 'polypeptide(L)'
;MHTETWHFDEGEFAVHRVGEGPPLLLIHGIGPGTAFQANFSAVVPTLARHRTLYGIDLIGFGASPAGPDGPRFDFARWVRQAAAAVARIGVPRVDVWGQSLGGAVALALAAASPAVRRVVVTGAGGGGRRLNAALDAFWTAPADLAALRVAMQGAVFDASVLRDEQLALRLDALVRDGRGADFEAMMASGKAHNLRSCWLAPELLSTVRAPVLLIHGREDRPVPYRESALHLFDHLGDARLVLLGRCGHNPMLEHTAAVCDLALQHLTSTHD
;
A
#
# COMPACT_ATOMS: atom_id res chain seq x y z
N MET A 1 8.33 -7.95 -16.84
CA MET A 1 8.30 -6.78 -15.97
C MET A 1 9.53 -5.93 -16.30
N HIS A 2 9.35 -4.65 -16.52
CA HIS A 2 10.40 -3.68 -16.80
C HIS A 2 10.45 -2.67 -15.64
N THR A 3 11.66 -2.33 -15.18
CA THR A 3 11.85 -1.38 -14.08
C THR A 3 12.52 -0.12 -14.64
N GLU A 4 11.95 1.03 -14.32
CA GLU A 4 12.41 2.34 -14.74
C GLU A 4 12.63 3.23 -13.51
N THR A 5 13.51 4.22 -13.63
CA THR A 5 13.64 5.31 -12.66
C THR A 5 12.89 6.53 -13.16
N TRP A 6 11.96 7.02 -12.35
CA TRP A 6 11.24 8.27 -12.61
C TRP A 6 11.70 9.35 -11.64
N HIS A 7 11.64 10.61 -12.10
CA HIS A 7 12.06 11.78 -11.34
C HIS A 7 10.89 12.70 -11.04
N PHE A 8 10.92 13.35 -9.90
CA PHE A 8 10.04 14.44 -9.52
C PHE A 8 10.84 15.46 -8.69
N ASP A 9 10.23 16.58 -8.28
CA ASP A 9 10.94 17.69 -7.64
C ASP A 9 11.72 17.33 -6.36
N GLU A 10 11.31 16.25 -5.68
CA GLU A 10 11.88 15.82 -4.41
C GLU A 10 12.76 14.56 -4.50
N GLY A 11 13.10 14.13 -5.69
CA GLY A 11 14.01 13.00 -5.91
C GLY A 11 13.62 12.07 -7.05
N GLU A 12 14.07 10.84 -6.95
CA GLU A 12 13.81 9.79 -7.93
C GLU A 12 13.19 8.56 -7.27
N PHE A 13 12.48 7.76 -8.04
CA PHE A 13 11.84 6.54 -7.54
C PHE A 13 11.73 5.46 -8.62
N ALA A 14 11.74 4.23 -8.19
CA ALA A 14 11.59 3.07 -9.06
C ALA A 14 10.11 2.84 -9.42
N VAL A 15 9.88 2.53 -10.69
CA VAL A 15 8.59 2.15 -11.25
C VAL A 15 8.71 0.83 -11.98
N HIS A 16 7.86 -0.11 -11.63
CA HIS A 16 7.81 -1.45 -12.22
C HIS A 16 6.60 -1.53 -13.14
N ARG A 17 6.87 -1.66 -14.45
CA ARG A 17 5.81 -1.75 -15.46
C ARG A 17 5.64 -3.18 -15.95
N VAL A 18 4.37 -3.64 -16.00
CA VAL A 18 4.01 -4.97 -16.53
C VAL A 18 2.56 -5.00 -17.03
N GLY A 19 2.29 -5.83 -18.04
CA GLY A 19 0.95 -6.02 -18.60
C GLY A 19 0.59 -4.99 -19.64
N GLU A 20 -0.62 -5.15 -20.21
CA GLU A 20 -1.19 -4.30 -21.24
C GLU A 20 -2.65 -3.98 -20.91
N GLY A 21 -3.14 -2.81 -21.33
CA GLY A 21 -4.50 -2.33 -21.12
C GLY A 21 -4.56 -1.00 -20.36
N PRO A 22 -5.75 -0.65 -19.81
CA PRO A 22 -5.92 0.59 -19.06
C PRO A 22 -4.94 0.68 -17.88
N PRO A 23 -4.36 1.86 -17.59
CA PRO A 23 -3.35 2.01 -16.55
C PRO A 23 -3.92 1.82 -15.14
N LEU A 24 -3.14 1.16 -14.29
CA LEU A 24 -3.41 0.97 -12.86
C LEU A 24 -2.13 1.26 -12.07
N LEU A 25 -2.17 2.31 -11.25
CA LEU A 25 -1.09 2.65 -10.32
C LEU A 25 -1.22 1.79 -9.06
N LEU A 26 -0.14 1.11 -8.67
CA LEU A 26 -0.07 0.25 -7.49
C LEU A 26 0.87 0.86 -6.45
N ILE A 27 0.36 1.08 -5.22
CA ILE A 27 1.07 1.74 -4.12
C ILE A 27 1.15 0.77 -2.94
N HIS A 28 2.37 0.33 -2.61
CA HIS A 28 2.58 -0.62 -1.52
C HIS A 28 2.40 0.02 -0.14
N GLY A 29 2.21 -0.81 0.88
CA GLY A 29 2.15 -0.41 2.27
C GLY A 29 3.53 -0.15 2.86
N ILE A 30 3.57 0.13 4.18
CA ILE A 30 4.81 0.37 4.92
C ILE A 30 5.05 -0.73 5.93
N GLY A 31 6.27 -1.23 5.92
CA GLY A 31 6.79 -2.23 6.84
C GLY A 31 8.20 -2.63 6.44
N PRO A 32 8.93 -3.33 7.30
CA PRO A 32 10.28 -3.76 7.00
C PRO A 32 10.34 -4.61 5.73
N GLY A 33 11.24 -4.26 4.79
CA GLY A 33 11.40 -4.95 3.52
C GLY A 33 10.20 -4.89 2.57
N THR A 34 9.32 -3.90 2.75
CA THR A 34 8.19 -3.68 1.86
C THR A 34 8.64 -2.97 0.59
N ALA A 35 8.07 -3.40 -0.53
CA ALA A 35 8.26 -2.83 -1.86
C ALA A 35 7.06 -3.26 -2.72
N PHE A 36 6.94 -2.74 -3.93
CA PHE A 36 5.91 -3.18 -4.88
C PHE A 36 5.86 -4.72 -5.00
N GLN A 37 7.01 -5.35 -5.28
CA GLN A 37 7.12 -6.79 -5.45
C GLN A 37 6.62 -7.56 -4.22
N ALA A 38 7.02 -7.12 -3.02
CA ALA A 38 6.66 -7.78 -1.76
C ALA A 38 5.16 -7.72 -1.44
N ASN A 39 4.46 -6.68 -1.91
CA ASN A 39 3.03 -6.51 -1.65
C ASN A 39 2.13 -7.09 -2.74
N PHE A 40 2.50 -6.92 -4.01
CA PHE A 40 1.59 -7.17 -5.13
C PHE A 40 1.90 -8.44 -5.94
N SER A 41 3.01 -9.14 -5.66
CA SER A 41 3.41 -10.33 -6.45
C SER A 41 2.31 -11.38 -6.63
N ALA A 42 1.46 -11.57 -5.63
CA ALA A 42 0.38 -12.55 -5.68
C ALA A 42 -0.72 -12.17 -6.71
N VAL A 43 -1.01 -10.88 -6.87
CA VAL A 43 -2.11 -10.39 -7.73
C VAL A 43 -1.63 -9.94 -9.12
N VAL A 44 -0.35 -9.59 -9.28
CA VAL A 44 0.24 -9.14 -10.55
C VAL A 44 -0.04 -10.09 -11.71
N PRO A 45 0.14 -11.42 -11.62
CA PRO A 45 -0.09 -12.32 -12.75
C PRO A 45 -1.52 -12.28 -13.29
N THR A 46 -2.51 -12.05 -12.43
CA THR A 46 -3.91 -11.91 -12.84
C THR A 46 -4.19 -10.53 -13.41
N LEU A 47 -3.77 -9.48 -12.72
CA LEU A 47 -4.06 -8.10 -13.12
C LEU A 47 -3.37 -7.71 -14.43
N ALA A 48 -2.13 -8.16 -14.67
CA ALA A 48 -1.34 -7.83 -15.86
C ALA A 48 -1.96 -8.36 -17.17
N ARG A 49 -2.90 -9.32 -17.10
CA ARG A 49 -3.67 -9.77 -18.28
C ARG A 49 -4.76 -8.78 -18.70
N HIS A 50 -5.09 -7.81 -17.87
CA HIS A 50 -6.21 -6.89 -18.06
C HIS A 50 -5.82 -5.42 -17.97
N ARG A 51 -4.62 -5.12 -17.45
CA ARG A 51 -4.16 -3.77 -17.10
C ARG A 51 -2.69 -3.58 -17.38
N THR A 52 -2.32 -2.37 -17.74
CA THR A 52 -0.93 -1.93 -17.62
C THR A 52 -0.70 -1.49 -16.17
N LEU A 53 0.08 -2.27 -15.44
CA LEU A 53 0.40 -2.02 -14.04
C LEU A 53 1.63 -1.11 -13.94
N TYR A 54 1.53 -0.08 -13.12
CA TYR A 54 2.62 0.80 -12.73
C TYR A 54 2.80 0.68 -11.22
N GLY A 55 3.67 -0.24 -10.78
CA GLY A 55 3.99 -0.40 -9.36
C GLY A 55 5.11 0.55 -8.97
N ILE A 56 4.87 1.44 -8.01
CA ILE A 56 5.93 2.32 -7.50
C ILE A 56 6.51 1.76 -6.21
N ASP A 57 7.83 1.87 -6.06
CA ASP A 57 8.46 1.77 -4.75
C ASP A 57 8.43 3.17 -4.12
N LEU A 58 7.83 3.29 -2.95
CA LEU A 58 7.79 4.56 -2.22
C LEU A 58 9.21 4.99 -1.84
N ILE A 59 9.46 6.31 -1.82
CA ILE A 59 10.76 6.88 -1.41
C ILE A 59 11.20 6.25 -0.08
N GLY A 60 12.42 5.72 -0.04
CA GLY A 60 12.99 4.99 1.10
C GLY A 60 12.68 3.49 1.15
N PHE A 61 11.97 2.95 0.15
CA PHE A 61 11.62 1.53 0.06
C PHE A 61 12.06 0.91 -1.28
N GLY A 62 12.25 -0.41 -1.26
CA GLY A 62 12.58 -1.16 -2.46
C GLY A 62 13.80 -0.61 -3.19
N ALA A 63 13.65 -0.34 -4.49
CA ALA A 63 14.69 0.24 -5.34
C ALA A 63 14.69 1.79 -5.31
N SER A 64 13.75 2.43 -4.60
CA SER A 64 13.72 3.89 -4.45
C SER A 64 14.67 4.36 -3.35
N PRO A 65 15.55 5.35 -3.61
CA PRO A 65 16.43 5.89 -2.59
C PRO A 65 15.66 6.65 -1.50
N ALA A 66 16.31 6.90 -0.36
CA ALA A 66 15.72 7.63 0.76
C ALA A 66 15.49 9.14 0.48
N GLY A 67 16.06 9.64 -0.62
CA GLY A 67 16.00 11.05 -0.99
C GLY A 67 17.08 11.90 -0.31
N PRO A 68 17.22 13.18 -0.72
CA PRO A 68 18.35 14.03 -0.34
C PRO A 68 18.48 14.30 1.16
N ASP A 69 17.35 14.27 1.87
CA ASP A 69 17.33 14.53 3.32
C ASP A 69 17.46 13.26 4.18
N GLY A 70 17.80 12.14 3.57
CA GLY A 70 17.89 10.84 4.23
C GLY A 70 16.53 10.16 4.51
N PRO A 71 16.57 8.99 5.18
CA PRO A 71 15.37 8.21 5.45
C PRO A 71 14.50 8.88 6.51
N ARG A 72 13.25 9.20 6.17
CA ARG A 72 12.26 9.73 7.10
C ARG A 72 10.85 9.32 6.69
N PHE A 73 10.00 9.27 7.69
CA PHE A 73 8.57 9.05 7.49
C PHE A 73 7.93 10.37 7.03
N ASP A 74 7.56 10.43 5.76
CA ASP A 74 6.94 11.61 5.18
C ASP A 74 5.74 11.23 4.30
N PHE A 75 4.57 11.18 4.93
CA PHE A 75 3.33 10.82 4.27
C PHE A 75 2.98 11.76 3.10
N ALA A 76 3.17 13.06 3.32
CA ALA A 76 2.86 14.06 2.30
C ALA A 76 3.76 13.90 1.06
N ARG A 77 5.04 13.54 1.25
CA ARG A 77 5.97 13.26 0.16
C ARG A 77 5.55 12.05 -0.66
N TRP A 78 5.09 10.97 -0.01
CA TRP A 78 4.58 9.81 -0.73
C TRP A 78 3.31 10.12 -1.54
N VAL A 79 2.45 11.02 -1.05
CA VAL A 79 1.30 11.52 -1.83
C VAL A 79 1.77 12.31 -3.05
N ARG A 80 2.76 13.20 -2.90
CA ARG A 80 3.35 13.96 -4.03
C ARG A 80 4.06 13.05 -5.03
N GLN A 81 4.79 12.03 -4.56
CA GLN A 81 5.39 11.00 -5.41
C GLN A 81 4.32 10.26 -6.24
N ALA A 82 3.22 9.85 -5.62
CA ALA A 82 2.10 9.19 -6.32
C ALA A 82 1.44 10.13 -7.33
N ALA A 83 1.30 11.43 -7.02
CA ALA A 83 0.81 12.44 -7.96
C ALA A 83 1.75 12.62 -9.16
N ALA A 84 3.06 12.63 -8.93
CA ALA A 84 4.05 12.68 -10.00
C ALA A 84 4.00 11.42 -10.88
N ALA A 85 3.76 10.24 -10.29
CA ALA A 85 3.55 9.00 -11.05
C ALA A 85 2.31 9.09 -11.95
N VAL A 86 1.18 9.59 -11.44
CA VAL A 86 -0.04 9.82 -12.24
C VAL A 86 0.22 10.78 -13.40
N ALA A 87 0.88 11.91 -13.14
CA ALA A 87 1.23 12.88 -14.17
C ALA A 87 2.14 12.27 -15.25
N ARG A 88 3.10 11.44 -14.86
CA ARG A 88 4.03 10.78 -15.78
C ARG A 88 3.41 9.65 -16.61
N ILE A 89 2.40 8.94 -16.08
CA ILE A 89 1.60 7.98 -16.86
C ILE A 89 0.94 8.68 -18.05
N GLY A 90 0.58 9.95 -17.92
CA GLY A 90 0.24 10.81 -19.03
C GLY A 90 -1.12 10.53 -19.69
N VAL A 91 -2.06 9.94 -18.95
CA VAL A 91 -3.44 9.71 -19.41
C VAL A 91 -4.43 10.55 -18.61
N PRO A 92 -5.60 10.91 -19.20
CA PRO A 92 -6.59 11.75 -18.51
C PRO A 92 -7.14 11.15 -17.24
N ARG A 93 -7.27 9.83 -17.18
CA ARG A 93 -7.87 9.09 -16.06
C ARG A 93 -7.07 7.83 -15.75
N VAL A 94 -6.69 7.63 -14.49
CA VAL A 94 -5.94 6.47 -14.01
C VAL A 94 -6.64 5.83 -12.82
N ASP A 95 -6.62 4.51 -12.76
CA ASP A 95 -7.05 3.77 -11.57
C ASP A 95 -5.90 3.64 -10.58
N VAL A 96 -6.21 3.59 -9.29
CA VAL A 96 -5.19 3.49 -8.24
C VAL A 96 -5.56 2.37 -7.27
N TRP A 97 -4.58 1.54 -6.91
CA TRP A 97 -4.74 0.53 -5.87
C TRP A 97 -3.66 0.67 -4.82
N GLY A 98 -4.07 0.92 -3.58
CA GLY A 98 -3.16 1.03 -2.43
C GLY A 98 -3.34 -0.12 -1.42
N GLN A 99 -2.21 -0.62 -0.89
CA GLN A 99 -2.18 -1.57 0.21
C GLN A 99 -1.83 -0.86 1.52
N SER A 100 -2.59 -1.12 2.60
CA SER A 100 -2.26 -0.59 3.94
C SER A 100 -2.08 0.94 3.92
N LEU A 101 -0.90 1.45 4.31
CA LEU A 101 -0.60 2.88 4.20
C LEU A 101 -0.61 3.38 2.75
N GLY A 102 -0.24 2.55 1.77
CA GLY A 102 -0.41 2.88 0.36
C GLY A 102 -1.88 3.15 -0.01
N GLY A 103 -2.83 2.56 0.72
CA GLY A 103 -4.25 2.87 0.62
C GLY A 103 -4.57 4.29 1.11
N ALA A 104 -3.97 4.73 2.21
CA ALA A 104 -4.09 6.12 2.67
C ALA A 104 -3.49 7.10 1.65
N VAL A 105 -2.33 6.76 1.06
CA VAL A 105 -1.72 7.57 -0.03
C VAL A 105 -2.66 7.64 -1.24
N ALA A 106 -3.26 6.50 -1.65
CA ALA A 106 -4.19 6.45 -2.77
C ALA A 106 -5.44 7.33 -2.54
N LEU A 107 -6.00 7.31 -1.33
CA LEU A 107 -7.16 8.15 -0.97
C LEU A 107 -6.80 9.63 -0.90
N ALA A 108 -5.66 9.98 -0.30
CA ALA A 108 -5.19 11.37 -0.28
C ALA A 108 -4.89 11.90 -1.69
N LEU A 109 -4.32 11.06 -2.57
CA LEU A 109 -4.13 11.38 -3.98
C LEU A 109 -5.47 11.60 -4.69
N ALA A 110 -6.46 10.74 -4.46
CA ALA A 110 -7.79 10.85 -5.06
C ALA A 110 -8.55 12.12 -4.61
N ALA A 111 -8.34 12.54 -3.36
CA ALA A 111 -8.87 13.80 -2.85
C ALA A 111 -8.25 15.03 -3.55
N ALA A 112 -6.96 14.94 -3.94
CA ALA A 112 -6.20 16.04 -4.52
C ALA A 112 -6.23 16.06 -6.06
N SER A 113 -6.56 14.93 -6.73
CA SER A 113 -6.42 14.78 -8.18
C SER A 113 -7.67 14.22 -8.86
N PRO A 114 -8.32 15.00 -9.74
CA PRO A 114 -9.45 14.52 -10.54
C PRO A 114 -9.04 13.49 -11.61
N ALA A 115 -7.74 13.30 -11.85
CA ALA A 115 -7.23 12.27 -12.74
C ALA A 115 -7.40 10.85 -12.19
N VAL A 116 -7.62 10.68 -10.87
CA VAL A 116 -7.93 9.38 -10.28
C VAL A 116 -9.38 9.02 -10.61
N ARG A 117 -9.54 7.90 -11.34
CA ARG A 117 -10.86 7.44 -11.81
C ARG A 117 -11.56 6.56 -10.79
N ARG A 118 -10.85 5.55 -10.26
CA ARG A 118 -11.34 4.59 -9.27
C ARG A 118 -10.22 4.23 -8.31
N VAL A 119 -10.59 3.90 -7.09
CA VAL A 119 -9.62 3.51 -6.06
C VAL A 119 -9.97 2.14 -5.50
N VAL A 120 -8.96 1.27 -5.38
CA VAL A 120 -9.02 0.03 -4.61
C VAL A 120 -8.09 0.17 -3.40
N VAL A 121 -8.56 -0.19 -2.23
CA VAL A 121 -7.74 -0.22 -1.01
C VAL A 121 -7.85 -1.58 -0.37
N THR A 122 -6.71 -2.22 -0.10
CA THR A 122 -6.64 -3.48 0.63
C THR A 122 -5.93 -3.29 1.96
N GLY A 123 -6.44 -3.89 3.06
CA GLY A 123 -5.86 -3.73 4.40
C GLY A 123 -5.77 -2.27 4.82
N ALA A 124 -6.83 -1.52 4.64
CA ALA A 124 -6.94 -0.06 4.64
C ALA A 124 -6.22 0.64 5.79
N GLY A 125 -5.14 1.35 5.54
CA GLY A 125 -4.53 2.34 6.45
C GLY A 125 -5.22 3.70 6.37
N GLY A 126 -4.88 4.62 7.29
CA GLY A 126 -5.37 6.00 7.27
C GLY A 126 -6.59 6.29 8.15
N GLY A 127 -7.28 5.27 8.67
CA GLY A 127 -8.42 5.45 9.59
C GLY A 127 -8.04 5.37 11.07
N GLY A 128 -7.11 4.48 11.41
CA GLY A 128 -6.68 4.26 12.79
C GLY A 128 -5.72 5.35 13.29
N ARG A 129 -5.83 5.72 14.59
CA ARG A 129 -4.99 6.71 15.26
C ARG A 129 -4.20 6.14 16.45
N ARG A 130 -4.51 4.91 16.87
CA ARG A 130 -3.90 4.25 18.02
C ARG A 130 -2.91 3.19 17.57
N LEU A 131 -1.66 3.34 17.98
CA LEU A 131 -0.66 2.31 17.82
C LEU A 131 -0.99 1.15 18.78
N ASN A 132 -1.33 -0.01 18.22
CA ASN A 132 -1.51 -1.24 18.99
C ASN A 132 -0.24 -2.10 18.96
N ALA A 133 -0.17 -3.11 19.83
CA ALA A 133 1.02 -3.96 19.94
C ALA A 133 1.34 -4.73 18.66
N ALA A 134 0.34 -5.12 17.86
CA ALA A 134 0.55 -5.84 16.62
C ALA A 134 1.18 -4.94 15.53
N LEU A 135 0.71 -3.69 15.41
CA LEU A 135 1.28 -2.73 14.48
C LEU A 135 2.67 -2.27 14.94
N ASP A 136 2.88 -2.10 16.25
CA ASP A 136 4.19 -1.75 16.81
C ASP A 136 5.24 -2.82 16.49
N ALA A 137 4.91 -4.08 16.70
CA ALA A 137 5.75 -5.22 16.33
C ALA A 137 5.98 -5.29 14.81
N PHE A 138 4.93 -5.10 14.00
CA PHE A 138 5.02 -5.11 12.55
C PHE A 138 5.89 -3.96 12.00
N TRP A 139 5.92 -2.81 12.66
CA TRP A 139 6.77 -1.66 12.32
C TRP A 139 8.13 -1.67 13.02
N THR A 140 8.61 -2.82 13.46
CA THR A 140 9.96 -3.02 13.99
C THR A 140 10.81 -3.76 12.96
N ALA A 141 12.02 -3.28 12.68
CA ALA A 141 12.92 -3.95 11.75
C ALA A 141 13.33 -5.32 12.34
N PRO A 142 13.09 -6.44 11.64
CA PRO A 142 13.48 -7.76 12.13
C PRO A 142 14.99 -7.95 12.00
N ALA A 143 15.61 -8.54 13.02
CA ALA A 143 17.04 -8.83 13.02
C ALA A 143 17.42 -10.00 12.10
N ASP A 144 16.48 -10.92 11.86
CA ASP A 144 16.69 -12.14 11.08
C ASP A 144 15.39 -12.68 10.49
N LEU A 145 15.49 -13.81 9.76
CA LEU A 145 14.34 -14.45 9.12
C LEU A 145 13.31 -14.97 10.13
N ALA A 146 13.74 -15.42 11.30
CA ALA A 146 12.83 -15.91 12.34
C ALA A 146 11.99 -14.75 12.92
N ALA A 147 12.63 -13.63 13.22
CA ALA A 147 11.98 -12.42 13.67
C ALA A 147 10.99 -11.85 12.61
N LEU A 148 11.41 -11.85 11.33
CA LEU A 148 10.53 -11.45 10.22
C LEU A 148 9.30 -12.37 10.13
N ARG A 149 9.50 -13.69 10.25
CA ARG A 149 8.40 -14.66 10.23
C ARG A 149 7.40 -14.39 11.35
N VAL A 150 7.87 -14.16 12.57
CA VAL A 150 7.00 -13.84 13.73
C VAL A 150 6.21 -12.56 13.47
N ALA A 151 6.85 -11.50 12.97
CA ALA A 151 6.17 -10.26 12.63
C ALA A 151 5.07 -10.46 11.56
N MET A 152 5.39 -11.24 10.50
CA MET A 152 4.45 -11.54 9.42
C MET A 152 3.29 -12.44 9.88
N GLN A 153 3.54 -13.40 10.78
CA GLN A 153 2.48 -14.23 11.39
C GLN A 153 1.47 -13.39 12.16
N GLY A 154 1.92 -12.29 12.79
CA GLY A 154 1.03 -11.33 13.42
C GLY A 154 0.10 -10.59 12.44
N ALA A 155 0.47 -10.53 11.17
CA ALA A 155 -0.24 -9.79 10.13
C ALA A 155 -1.16 -10.66 9.26
N VAL A 156 -1.11 -11.99 9.33
CA VAL A 156 -1.97 -12.90 8.57
C VAL A 156 -2.88 -13.70 9.50
N PHE A 157 -3.99 -14.20 8.97
CA PHE A 157 -4.86 -15.14 9.68
C PHE A 157 -4.26 -16.56 9.67
N ASP A 158 -3.86 -17.03 8.50
CA ASP A 158 -3.26 -18.34 8.29
C ASP A 158 -1.76 -18.20 7.96
N ALA A 159 -0.91 -18.63 8.89
CA ALA A 159 0.53 -18.56 8.71
C ALA A 159 1.06 -19.47 7.59
N SER A 160 0.30 -20.46 7.12
CA SER A 160 0.70 -21.35 6.03
C SER A 160 0.88 -20.64 4.67
N VAL A 161 0.29 -19.44 4.51
CA VAL A 161 0.48 -18.62 3.31
C VAL A 161 1.88 -18.00 3.24
N LEU A 162 2.63 -17.95 4.35
CA LEU A 162 3.95 -17.35 4.44
C LEU A 162 5.03 -18.35 3.98
N ARG A 163 5.42 -18.27 2.72
CA ARG A 163 6.47 -19.13 2.16
C ARG A 163 7.86 -18.59 2.48
N ASP A 164 8.79 -19.49 2.78
CA ASP A 164 10.17 -19.15 3.15
C ASP A 164 10.89 -18.33 2.08
N GLU A 165 10.68 -18.64 0.80
CA GLU A 165 11.27 -17.91 -0.32
C GLU A 165 10.82 -16.45 -0.35
N GLN A 166 9.53 -16.17 -0.07
CA GLN A 166 9.00 -14.81 -0.02
C GLN A 166 9.53 -14.03 1.18
N LEU A 167 9.67 -14.69 2.33
CA LEU A 167 10.25 -14.08 3.52
C LEU A 167 11.74 -13.81 3.33
N ALA A 168 12.47 -14.73 2.69
CA ALA A 168 13.88 -14.54 2.38
C ALA A 168 14.11 -13.36 1.43
N LEU A 169 13.32 -13.23 0.36
CA LEU A 169 13.36 -12.08 -0.54
C LEU A 169 13.07 -10.75 0.18
N ARG A 170 12.13 -10.76 1.12
CA ARG A 170 11.79 -9.59 1.93
C ARG A 170 12.92 -9.22 2.89
N LEU A 171 13.57 -10.22 3.51
CA LEU A 171 14.72 -9.99 4.38
C LEU A 171 15.93 -9.49 3.57
N ASP A 172 16.19 -10.07 2.40
CA ASP A 172 17.24 -9.61 1.50
C ASP A 172 17.08 -8.13 1.13
N ALA A 173 15.84 -7.70 0.85
CA ALA A 173 15.55 -6.29 0.61
C ALA A 173 15.83 -5.39 1.82
N LEU A 174 15.74 -5.90 3.05
CA LEU A 174 16.10 -5.17 4.26
C LEU A 174 17.62 -5.08 4.48
N VAL A 175 18.33 -6.17 4.21
CA VAL A 175 19.78 -6.25 4.44
C VAL A 175 20.55 -5.53 3.33
N ARG A 176 20.04 -5.61 2.09
CA ARG A 176 20.67 -4.96 0.94
C ARG A 176 20.67 -3.44 1.11
N ASP A 177 21.81 -2.85 0.85
CA ASP A 177 22.00 -1.39 0.83
C ASP A 177 21.62 -0.66 2.14
N GLY A 178 21.63 -1.36 3.29
CA GLY A 178 21.33 -0.75 4.58
C GLY A 178 19.85 -0.42 4.83
N ARG A 179 18.93 -0.95 4.05
CA ARG A 179 17.48 -0.62 4.13
C ARG A 179 16.84 -0.92 5.50
N GLY A 180 17.41 -1.84 6.28
CA GLY A 180 16.96 -2.07 7.66
C GLY A 180 17.24 -0.86 8.55
N ALA A 181 18.46 -0.29 8.47
CA ALA A 181 18.82 0.94 9.19
C ALA A 181 18.02 2.15 8.69
N ASP A 182 17.77 2.26 7.38
CA ASP A 182 16.89 3.31 6.82
C ASP A 182 15.48 3.23 7.40
N PHE A 183 14.94 2.01 7.53
CA PHE A 183 13.61 1.81 8.12
C PHE A 183 13.57 2.21 9.61
N GLU A 184 14.59 1.84 10.38
CA GLU A 184 14.71 2.25 11.80
C GLU A 184 14.81 3.78 11.92
N ALA A 185 15.65 4.42 11.10
CA ALA A 185 15.79 5.88 11.07
C ALA A 185 14.46 6.55 10.68
N MET A 186 13.71 5.98 9.73
CA MET A 186 12.38 6.45 9.35
C MET A 186 11.39 6.39 10.53
N MET A 187 11.51 5.40 11.41
CA MET A 187 10.65 5.23 12.60
C MET A 187 11.14 6.03 13.82
N ALA A 188 12.30 6.68 13.75
CA ALA A 188 12.90 7.41 14.87
C ALA A 188 12.05 8.60 15.37
N SER A 189 11.18 9.18 14.51
CA SER A 189 10.20 10.20 14.90
C SER A 189 9.08 9.67 15.82
N GLY A 190 9.02 8.37 16.01
CA GLY A 190 8.05 7.67 16.84
C GLY A 190 6.88 7.10 16.03
N LYS A 191 6.68 5.78 16.12
CA LYS A 191 5.64 5.06 15.37
C LYS A 191 4.23 5.61 15.59
N ALA A 192 3.90 6.00 16.82
CA ALA A 192 2.60 6.60 17.14
C ALA A 192 2.41 7.99 16.52
N HIS A 193 3.48 8.79 16.40
CA HIS A 193 3.47 10.06 15.67
C HIS A 193 3.26 9.80 14.17
N ASN A 194 4.03 8.88 13.60
CA ASN A 194 3.95 8.50 12.19
C ASN A 194 2.56 8.00 11.81
N LEU A 195 1.96 7.14 12.66
CA LEU A 195 0.60 6.67 12.43
C LEU A 195 -0.42 7.82 12.40
N ARG A 196 -0.31 8.78 13.33
CA ARG A 196 -1.22 9.95 13.34
C ARG A 196 -1.03 10.86 12.14
N SER A 197 0.19 10.98 11.60
CA SER A 197 0.45 11.81 10.42
C SER A 197 -0.18 11.26 9.12
N CYS A 198 -0.57 9.98 9.13
CA CYS A 198 -1.25 9.32 8.00
C CYS A 198 -2.76 9.26 8.17
N TRP A 199 -3.30 9.76 9.28
CA TRP A 199 -4.73 9.74 9.52
C TRP A 199 -5.45 10.68 8.55
N LEU A 200 -6.46 10.14 7.89
CA LEU A 200 -7.27 10.89 6.93
C LEU A 200 -8.50 11.43 7.64
N ALA A 201 -8.58 12.76 7.73
CA ALA A 201 -9.68 13.44 8.38
C ALA A 201 -10.99 13.27 7.56
N PRO A 202 -12.16 13.27 8.22
CA PRO A 202 -13.47 13.23 7.57
C PRO A 202 -13.63 14.26 6.46
N GLU A 203 -13.12 15.46 6.67
CA GLU A 203 -13.19 16.58 5.74
C GLU A 203 -12.42 16.28 4.45
N LEU A 204 -11.26 15.63 4.55
CA LEU A 204 -10.50 15.18 3.37
C LEU A 204 -11.22 14.04 2.66
N LEU A 205 -11.68 13.02 3.40
CA LEU A 205 -12.36 11.86 2.82
C LEU A 205 -13.63 12.25 2.05
N SER A 206 -14.38 13.23 2.54
CA SER A 206 -15.59 13.74 1.88
C SER A 206 -15.32 14.44 0.54
N THR A 207 -14.06 14.83 0.27
CA THR A 207 -13.67 15.42 -1.03
C THR A 207 -13.33 14.39 -2.09
N VAL A 208 -13.15 13.11 -1.73
CA VAL A 208 -12.87 12.03 -2.69
C VAL A 208 -14.09 11.81 -3.58
N ARG A 209 -13.94 12.03 -4.88
CA ARG A 209 -15.01 11.88 -5.88
C ARG A 209 -14.96 10.54 -6.61
N ALA A 210 -13.78 9.92 -6.63
CA ALA A 210 -13.59 8.62 -7.25
C ALA A 210 -14.33 7.53 -6.46
N PRO A 211 -15.06 6.60 -7.10
CA PRO A 211 -15.62 5.43 -6.44
C PRO A 211 -14.50 4.60 -5.78
N VAL A 212 -14.72 4.16 -4.54
CA VAL A 212 -13.73 3.46 -3.72
C VAL A 212 -14.20 2.04 -3.38
N LEU A 213 -13.36 1.05 -3.60
CA LEU A 213 -13.52 -0.31 -3.07
C LEU A 213 -12.54 -0.54 -1.93
N LEU A 214 -13.05 -0.73 -0.72
CA LEU A 214 -12.29 -1.13 0.46
C LEU A 214 -12.42 -2.65 0.63
N ILE A 215 -11.30 -3.38 0.64
CA ILE A 215 -11.24 -4.82 0.95
C ILE A 215 -10.39 -5.01 2.19
N HIS A 216 -10.96 -5.57 3.27
CA HIS A 216 -10.27 -5.64 4.55
C HIS A 216 -10.47 -7.01 5.21
N GLY A 217 -9.44 -7.50 5.88
CA GLY A 217 -9.52 -8.72 6.67
C GLY A 217 -10.23 -8.46 8.00
N ARG A 218 -11.18 -9.33 8.36
CA ARG A 218 -11.90 -9.23 9.63
C ARG A 218 -10.97 -9.46 10.83
N GLU A 219 -9.95 -10.28 10.66
CA GLU A 219 -8.95 -10.63 11.66
C GLU A 219 -7.63 -9.83 11.52
N ASP A 220 -7.66 -8.69 10.85
CA ASP A 220 -6.53 -7.77 10.76
C ASP A 220 -6.17 -7.21 12.14
N ARG A 221 -5.04 -7.69 12.70
CA ARG A 221 -4.55 -7.29 14.03
C ARG A 221 -3.77 -5.98 13.97
N PRO A 222 -2.81 -5.78 13.01
CA PRO A 222 -2.09 -4.52 12.89
C PRO A 222 -3.01 -3.32 12.63
N VAL A 223 -4.01 -3.47 11.75
CA VAL A 223 -4.93 -2.40 11.38
C VAL A 223 -6.37 -2.89 11.51
N PRO A 224 -6.94 -2.88 12.72
CA PRO A 224 -8.30 -3.39 12.93
C PRO A 224 -9.33 -2.65 12.08
N TYR A 225 -10.17 -3.42 11.36
CA TYR A 225 -11.15 -2.84 10.43
C TYR A 225 -12.12 -1.85 11.11
N ARG A 226 -12.43 -2.08 12.40
CA ARG A 226 -13.31 -1.21 13.19
C ARG A 226 -12.72 0.18 13.41
N GLU A 227 -11.40 0.28 13.49
CA GLU A 227 -10.69 1.53 13.73
C GLU A 227 -10.27 2.22 12.42
N SER A 228 -10.13 1.46 11.32
CA SER A 228 -9.65 2.00 10.05
C SER A 228 -10.67 1.90 8.93
N ALA A 229 -11.00 0.70 8.45
CA ALA A 229 -11.86 0.56 7.27
C ALA A 229 -13.26 1.16 7.48
N LEU A 230 -13.85 1.03 8.68
CA LEU A 230 -15.14 1.66 8.98
C LEU A 230 -15.03 3.18 9.00
N HIS A 231 -13.97 3.74 9.61
CA HIS A 231 -13.76 5.19 9.57
C HIS A 231 -13.69 5.71 8.12
N LEU A 232 -12.93 5.04 7.25
CA LEU A 232 -12.85 5.44 5.85
C LEU A 232 -14.20 5.31 5.14
N PHE A 233 -14.89 4.20 5.33
CA PHE A 233 -16.18 3.91 4.72
C PHE A 233 -17.25 4.93 5.12
N ASP A 234 -17.30 5.30 6.40
CA ASP A 234 -18.31 6.22 6.94
C ASP A 234 -18.16 7.66 6.42
N HIS A 235 -16.97 8.03 5.94
CA HIS A 235 -16.68 9.40 5.50
C HIS A 235 -16.41 9.55 3.99
N LEU A 236 -16.31 8.44 3.25
CA LEU A 236 -16.23 8.46 1.78
C LEU A 236 -17.64 8.56 1.18
N GLY A 237 -17.81 9.44 0.19
CA GLY A 237 -19.12 9.68 -0.44
C GLY A 237 -19.62 8.52 -1.32
N ASP A 238 -18.73 7.83 -2.02
CA ASP A 238 -19.01 6.65 -2.86
C ASP A 238 -18.03 5.54 -2.55
N ALA A 239 -18.40 4.66 -1.64
CA ALA A 239 -17.56 3.57 -1.19
C ALA A 239 -18.33 2.26 -1.05
N ARG A 240 -17.62 1.16 -1.35
CA ARG A 240 -18.03 -0.21 -1.03
C ARG A 240 -17.01 -0.82 -0.09
N LEU A 241 -17.47 -1.39 1.03
CA LEU A 241 -16.62 -2.13 1.97
C LEU A 241 -16.91 -3.63 1.89
N VAL A 242 -15.86 -4.43 1.68
CA VAL A 242 -15.91 -5.90 1.72
C VAL A 242 -15.02 -6.38 2.87
N LEU A 243 -15.62 -7.03 3.86
CA LEU A 243 -14.90 -7.68 4.96
C LEU A 243 -14.76 -9.17 4.68
N LEU A 244 -13.52 -9.63 4.61
CA LEU A 244 -13.19 -11.03 4.38
C LEU A 244 -12.95 -11.73 5.74
N GLY A 245 -13.72 -12.75 6.06
CA GLY A 245 -13.48 -13.63 7.21
C GLY A 245 -12.27 -14.54 6.95
N ARG A 246 -11.60 -14.97 8.02
CA ARG A 246 -10.36 -15.78 7.95
C ARG A 246 -9.27 -15.06 7.13
N CYS A 247 -9.14 -13.76 7.34
CA CYS A 247 -8.23 -12.89 6.62
C CYS A 247 -7.64 -11.85 7.58
N GLY A 248 -6.33 -11.71 7.57
CA GLY A 248 -5.57 -10.71 8.31
C GLY A 248 -5.32 -9.44 7.50
N HIS A 249 -4.12 -8.88 7.66
CA HIS A 249 -3.72 -7.59 7.08
C HIS A 249 -3.37 -7.67 5.59
N ASN A 250 -3.21 -8.87 5.03
CA ASN A 250 -2.81 -9.03 3.64
C ASN A 250 -3.83 -9.81 2.79
N PRO A 251 -5.02 -9.21 2.51
CA PRO A 251 -6.05 -9.87 1.71
C PRO A 251 -5.56 -10.37 0.35
N MET A 252 -4.61 -9.66 -0.28
CA MET A 252 -4.04 -10.04 -1.57
C MET A 252 -3.26 -11.36 -1.53
N LEU A 253 -2.66 -11.69 -0.38
CA LEU A 253 -1.92 -12.93 -0.17
C LEU A 253 -2.86 -14.06 0.29
N GLU A 254 -3.79 -13.74 1.20
CA GLU A 254 -4.63 -14.73 1.87
C GLU A 254 -5.86 -15.15 1.04
N HIS A 255 -6.38 -14.24 0.21
CA HIS A 255 -7.57 -14.44 -0.61
C HIS A 255 -7.37 -13.92 -2.05
N THR A 256 -6.24 -14.24 -2.67
CA THR A 256 -5.77 -13.69 -3.95
C THR A 256 -6.85 -13.68 -5.04
N ALA A 257 -7.52 -14.82 -5.29
CA ALA A 257 -8.52 -14.92 -6.35
C ALA A 257 -9.71 -14.00 -6.09
N ALA A 258 -10.31 -14.06 -4.89
CA ALA A 258 -11.46 -13.24 -4.52
C ALA A 258 -11.14 -11.73 -4.57
N VAL A 259 -9.93 -11.35 -4.14
CA VAL A 259 -9.46 -9.96 -4.18
C VAL A 259 -9.27 -9.48 -5.62
N CYS A 260 -8.70 -10.31 -6.49
CA CYS A 260 -8.57 -9.97 -7.91
C CYS A 260 -9.94 -9.79 -8.59
N ASP A 261 -10.88 -10.69 -8.33
CA ASP A 261 -12.23 -10.65 -8.92
C ASP A 261 -12.97 -9.37 -8.48
N LEU A 262 -12.98 -9.07 -7.18
CA LEU A 262 -13.58 -7.85 -6.63
C LEU A 262 -12.96 -6.59 -7.23
N ALA A 263 -11.62 -6.55 -7.30
CA ALA A 263 -10.91 -5.39 -7.83
C ALA A 263 -11.18 -5.22 -9.33
N LEU A 264 -11.09 -6.27 -10.14
CA LEU A 264 -11.36 -6.20 -11.58
C LEU A 264 -12.81 -5.81 -11.85
N GLN A 265 -13.79 -6.35 -11.11
CA GLN A 265 -15.18 -5.93 -11.21
C GLN A 265 -15.36 -4.44 -10.95
N HIS A 266 -14.74 -3.91 -9.87
CA HIS A 266 -14.80 -2.50 -9.54
C HIS A 266 -14.13 -1.63 -10.60
N LEU A 267 -12.95 -2.02 -11.08
CA LEU A 267 -12.17 -1.26 -12.06
C LEU A 267 -12.77 -1.29 -13.48
N THR A 268 -13.66 -2.24 -13.80
CA THR A 268 -14.32 -2.36 -15.13
C THR A 268 -15.77 -1.90 -15.12
N SER A 269 -16.35 -1.59 -13.97
CA SER A 269 -17.73 -1.11 -13.88
C SER A 269 -17.95 0.11 -14.77
N THR A 270 -19.06 0.13 -15.51
CA THR A 270 -19.47 1.23 -16.39
C THR A 270 -20.42 2.22 -15.71
N HIS A 271 -20.75 2.00 -14.45
CA HIS A 271 -21.56 2.96 -13.68
C HIS A 271 -20.61 4.09 -13.22
N ASP A 272 -20.70 5.21 -13.93
CA ASP A 272 -20.17 6.52 -13.54
C ASP A 272 -21.21 7.29 -12.72
#